data_13c0a34340da15b8a0b292da49942a5d
#
_entry.id   13c0a34340da15b8a0b292da49942a5d
#
_cell.length_a   1.000
_cell.length_b   1.000
_cell.length_c   1.000
_cell.angle_alpha   90.00
_cell.angle_beta   90.00
_cell.angle_gamma   90.00
#
_symmetry.space_group_name_H-M   'P 1'
#
loop_
_entity.id
_entity.type
_entity.pdbx_description
1 polymer ?
#
loop_
_entity_poly.entity_id
_entity_poly.type
_entity_poly.pdbx_seq_one_letter_code
_entity_poly.pdbx_strand_id
1 'polypeptide(L)' 'MAKIQLGYDAPAAYCIITDISDGGVRIYLNGLEVPDEFVLLLSGDGPAKDGRYKVVWRQGDEVGAKYVS' A
#
# COMPACT_ATOMS: atom_id res chain seq x y z
N MET A 1 -4.32 5.47 8.60
CA MET A 1 -4.79 4.17 8.11
C MET A 1 -5.13 4.28 6.64
N ALA A 2 -4.82 3.26 5.88
CA ALA A 2 -5.03 3.28 4.44
C ALA A 2 -5.81 2.06 4.02
N LYS A 3 -6.34 2.08 2.79
CA LYS A 3 -7.05 0.96 2.20
C LYS A 3 -6.29 0.47 0.98
N ILE A 4 -6.21 -0.84 0.82
CA ILE A 4 -5.63 -1.47 -0.35
C ILE A 4 -6.74 -2.09 -1.17
N GLN A 5 -6.79 -1.76 -2.45
CA GLN A 5 -7.69 -2.35 -3.42
C GLN A 5 -6.95 -3.48 -4.11
N LEU A 6 -7.42 -4.71 -3.94
CA LEU A 6 -6.69 -5.87 -4.43
C LEU A 6 -7.15 -6.34 -5.82
N GLY A 7 -8.27 -5.82 -6.32
CA GLY A 7 -8.79 -6.18 -7.62
C GLY A 7 -10.12 -5.51 -7.87
N TYR A 8 -10.68 -5.72 -9.07
CA TYR A 8 -11.92 -5.06 -9.45
C TYR A 8 -13.09 -5.41 -8.55
N ASP A 9 -13.20 -6.68 -8.22
CA ASP A 9 -14.33 -7.18 -7.46
C ASP A 9 -13.99 -7.50 -6.01
N ALA A 10 -12.75 -7.26 -5.60
CA ALA A 10 -12.33 -7.54 -4.25
C ALA A 10 -12.65 -6.35 -3.36
N PRO A 11 -13.14 -6.59 -2.14
CA PRO A 11 -13.33 -5.49 -1.20
C PRO A 11 -11.97 -4.89 -0.81
N ALA A 12 -11.97 -3.61 -0.49
CA ALA A 12 -10.77 -2.96 0.00
C ALA A 12 -10.43 -3.50 1.39
N ALA A 13 -9.15 -3.68 1.65
CA ALA A 13 -8.67 -4.11 2.95
C ALA A 13 -7.92 -2.96 3.61
N TYR A 14 -7.98 -2.90 4.93
CA TYR A 14 -7.25 -1.88 5.68
C TYR A 14 -5.81 -2.30 5.90
N CYS A 15 -4.93 -1.33 5.88
CA CYS A 15 -3.53 -1.54 6.22
C CYS A 15 -3.00 -0.34 7.01
N ILE A 16 -1.84 -0.52 7.60
CA ILE A 16 -1.20 0.54 8.38
C ILE A 16 0.06 0.98 7.66
N ILE A 17 0.17 2.27 7.40
CA ILE A 17 1.39 2.84 6.85
C ILE A 17 2.35 3.07 8.00
N THR A 18 3.51 2.42 7.94
CA THR A 18 4.51 2.53 8.99
C THR A 18 5.61 3.52 8.64
N ASP A 19 5.75 3.86 7.37
CA ASP A 19 6.72 4.86 6.96
C ASP A 19 6.33 5.40 5.59
N ILE A 20 6.62 6.66 5.35
CA ILE A 20 6.40 7.33 4.07
C ILE A 20 7.70 8.02 3.70
N SER A 21 8.18 7.75 2.50
CA SER A 21 9.33 8.44 1.96
C SER A 21 8.95 9.05 0.61
N ASP A 22 9.88 9.76 0.01
CA ASP A 22 9.65 10.40 -1.28
C ASP A 22 9.40 9.33 -2.34
N GLY A 23 8.15 9.25 -2.79
CA GLY A 23 7.74 8.31 -3.82
C GLY A 23 7.49 6.87 -3.36
N GLY A 24 7.58 6.59 -2.05
CA GLY A 24 7.40 5.23 -1.55
C GLY A 24 6.73 5.17 -0.20
N VAL A 25 6.27 3.98 0.14
CA VAL A 25 5.64 3.72 1.43
C VAL A 25 6.11 2.37 1.95
N ARG A 26 6.08 2.24 3.27
CA ARG A 26 6.20 0.95 3.93
C ARG A 26 4.89 0.70 4.67
N ILE A 27 4.29 -0.46 4.43
CA ILE A 27 3.01 -0.80 5.01
C ILE A 27 3.08 -2.12 5.75
N TYR A 28 2.26 -2.21 6.79
CA TYR A 28 2.10 -3.42 7.59
C TYR A 28 0.76 -4.04 7.21
N LEU A 29 0.78 -5.30 6.81
CA LEU A 29 -0.37 -5.97 6.21
C LEU A 29 -1.11 -6.91 7.16
N ASN A 30 -0.49 -7.24 8.29
CA ASN A 30 -1.11 -8.13 9.29
C ASN A 30 -1.64 -9.43 8.66
N GLY A 31 -0.78 -10.10 7.90
CA GLY A 31 -1.14 -11.37 7.28
C GLY A 31 -1.84 -11.28 5.95
N LEU A 32 -2.18 -10.07 5.50
CA LEU A 32 -2.81 -9.90 4.20
C LEU A 32 -1.78 -10.08 3.08
N GLU A 33 -2.12 -10.87 2.08
CA GLU A 33 -1.26 -11.00 0.91
C GLU A 33 -1.66 -9.98 -0.14
N VAL A 34 -0.67 -9.32 -0.74
CA VAL A 34 -0.92 -8.35 -1.80
C VAL A 34 -0.16 -8.77 -3.05
N PRO A 35 -0.70 -8.49 -4.24
CA PRO A 35 0.01 -8.73 -5.49
C PRO A 35 1.17 -7.74 -5.64
N ASP A 36 1.97 -7.93 -6.68
CA ASP A 36 3.11 -7.06 -6.94
C ASP A 36 2.70 -5.61 -7.20
N GLU A 37 1.51 -5.39 -7.71
CA GLU A 37 0.94 -4.07 -7.88
C GLU A 37 -0.42 -4.01 -7.23
N PHE A 38 -0.71 -2.89 -6.61
CA PHE A 38 -2.00 -2.69 -5.95
C PHE A 38 -2.32 -1.20 -5.92
N VAL A 39 -3.60 -0.90 -5.70
CA VAL A 39 -4.05 0.48 -5.53
C VAL A 39 -4.11 0.78 -4.04
N LEU A 40 -3.51 1.89 -3.65
CA LEU A 40 -3.50 2.36 -2.28
C LEU A 40 -4.36 3.62 -2.20
N LEU A 41 -5.31 3.61 -1.28
CA LEU A 41 -6.21 4.73 -1.04
C LEU A 41 -5.93 5.28 0.34
N LEU A 42 -5.54 6.53 0.39
CA LEU A 42 -5.16 7.18 1.63
C LEU A 42 -6.27 8.09 2.10
N SER A 43 -6.49 8.15 3.39
CA SER A 43 -7.43 9.08 3.97
C SER A 43 -6.68 10.24 4.57
N GLY A 44 -7.03 11.46 4.16
CA GLY A 44 -6.44 12.65 4.72
C GLY A 44 -5.32 13.23 3.87
N ASP A 45 -4.75 14.31 4.36
CA ASP A 45 -3.66 15.01 3.69
C ASP A 45 -2.33 14.46 4.17
N GLY A 46 -1.53 14.00 3.24
CA GLY A 46 -0.22 13.49 3.56
C GLY A 46 0.69 13.57 2.35
N PRO A 47 1.98 13.30 2.51
CA PRO A 47 2.92 13.32 1.40
C PRO A 47 2.72 12.18 0.42
N ALA A 48 2.09 11.08 0.84
CA ALA A 48 1.84 9.97 -0.05
C ALA A 48 0.59 10.22 -0.87
N LYS A 49 0.54 9.68 -2.07
CA LYS A 49 -0.56 9.88 -3.01
C LYS A 49 -1.37 8.61 -3.18
N ASP A 50 -2.69 8.78 -3.37
CA ASP A 50 -3.53 7.68 -3.84
C ASP A 50 -3.06 7.28 -5.22
N GLY A 51 -3.06 5.99 -5.50
CA GLY A 51 -2.71 5.51 -6.81
C GLY A 51 -2.20 4.10 -6.78
N ARG A 52 -1.54 3.72 -7.86
CA ARG A 52 -0.95 2.39 -7.97
C ARG A 52 0.46 2.39 -7.44
N TYR A 53 0.75 1.35 -6.70
CA TYR A 53 2.06 1.13 -6.11
C TYR A 53 2.56 -0.25 -6.52
N LYS A 54 3.86 -0.36 -6.64
CA LYS A 54 4.51 -1.62 -6.97
C LYS A 54 5.39 -2.04 -5.81
N VAL A 55 5.28 -3.31 -5.41
CA VAL A 55 6.08 -3.86 -4.33
C VAL A 55 7.54 -3.93 -4.76
N VAL A 56 8.43 -3.39 -3.92
CA VAL A 56 9.87 -3.44 -4.17
C VAL A 56 10.58 -4.38 -3.22
N TRP A 57 9.99 -4.67 -2.05
CA TRP A 57 10.51 -5.68 -1.14
C TRP A 57 9.40 -6.18 -0.22
N ARG A 58 9.61 -7.37 0.31
CA ARG A 58 8.70 -7.98 1.28
C ARG A 58 9.52 -8.55 2.42
N GLN A 59 9.03 -8.36 3.63
CA GLN A 59 9.68 -8.92 4.81
C GLN A 59 8.61 -9.16 5.87
N GLY A 60 8.30 -10.44 6.12
CA GLY A 60 7.24 -10.78 7.06
C GLY A 60 5.93 -10.18 6.63
N ASP A 61 5.27 -9.46 7.53
CA ASP A 61 4.00 -8.80 7.25
C ASP A 61 4.17 -7.39 6.72
N GLU A 62 5.40 -6.97 6.44
CA GLU A 62 5.65 -5.65 5.89
C GLU A 62 6.03 -5.72 4.44
N VAL A 63 5.62 -4.71 3.68
CA VAL A 63 6.09 -4.54 2.31
C VAL A 63 6.49 -3.08 2.11
N GLY A 64 7.51 -2.90 1.29
CA GLY A 64 7.85 -1.60 0.76
C GLY A 64 7.34 -1.50 -0.66
N ALA A 65 6.71 -0.39 -1.00
CA ALA A 65 6.11 -0.20 -2.31
C ALA A 65 6.44 1.19 -2.82
N LYS A 66 6.50 1.28 -4.14
CA LYS A 66 6.86 2.50 -4.84
C LYS A 66 5.65 2.97 -5.64
N TYR A 67 5.41 4.28 -5.62
CA TYR A 67 4.34 4.88 -6.40
C TYR A 67 4.63 4.75 -7.89
N VAL A 68 3.62 4.33 -8.65
CA VAL A 68 3.74 4.13 -10.10
C VAL A 68 2.93 5.17 -10.86
N SER A 69 1.67 5.31 -10.49
CA SER A 69 0.81 6.27 -11.22
C SER A 69 -0.43 6.66 -10.44
#